data_70dd5d004c2fdc7df11a1badf574e8d1
#
_entry.id   70dd5d004c2fdc7df11a1badf574e8d1
#
_cell.length_a   1.000
_cell.length_b   1.000
_cell.length_c   1.000
_cell.angle_alpha   90.00
_cell.angle_beta   90.00
_cell.angle_gamma   90.00
#
_symmetry.space_group_name_H-M   'P 1'
#
loop_
_entity.id
_entity.type
_entity.pdbx_description
1 polymer ?
#
loop_
_entity_poly.entity_id
_entity_poly.type
_entity_poly.pdbx_seq_one_letter_code
_entity_poly.pdbx_strand_id
1 'polypeptide(L)'
;MWNYFSELVPIKKCQKFRRDSEFTIVTNMSNKFLYLNNTAADFFELCNGKNTVDDILCCLLKEYDVDSTVLKNDIITIIRDFQWNHILSLSKRTLK
;
A
#
# COMPACT_ATOMS: atom_id res chain seq x y z
N MET A 1 -6.27 11.69 10.89
CA MET A 1 -6.12 10.30 10.48
C MET A 1 -4.77 10.00 9.82
N TRP A 2 -4.26 10.90 8.99
CA TRP A 2 -2.95 10.70 8.38
C TRP A 2 -1.84 10.49 9.42
N ASN A 3 -1.85 11.27 10.49
CA ASN A 3 -0.82 11.16 11.53
C ASN A 3 -0.78 9.78 12.18
N TYR A 4 -1.93 9.11 12.22
CA TYR A 4 -1.98 7.75 12.76
C TYR A 4 -1.26 6.76 11.84
N PHE A 5 -1.47 6.89 10.53
CA PHE A 5 -0.90 5.95 9.56
C PHE A 5 0.53 6.28 9.15
N SER A 6 0.92 7.55 9.19
CA SER A 6 2.15 8.02 8.56
C SER A 6 3.42 7.32 9.05
N GLU A 7 3.46 6.95 10.31
CA GLU A 7 4.63 6.30 10.91
C GLU A 7 4.56 4.78 10.93
N LEU A 8 3.43 4.21 10.51
CA LEU A 8 3.29 2.77 10.47
C LEU A 8 4.05 2.20 9.27
N VAL A 9 4.54 0.98 9.43
CA VAL A 9 5.30 0.29 8.40
C VAL A 9 4.41 -0.80 7.81
N PRO A 10 3.98 -0.66 6.54
CA PRO A 10 3.15 -1.68 5.93
C PRO A 10 3.99 -2.84 5.41
N ILE A 11 3.45 -4.03 5.58
CA ILE A 11 4.08 -5.28 5.17
C ILE A 11 3.09 -6.04 4.31
N LYS A 12 3.55 -6.48 3.14
CA LYS A 12 2.72 -7.29 2.24
C LYS A 12 2.37 -8.62 2.87
N LYS A 13 1.12 -9.04 2.70
CA LYS A 13 0.65 -10.36 3.07
C LYS A 13 -0.17 -10.91 1.92
N CYS A 14 0.44 -11.72 1.09
CA CYS A 14 -0.28 -12.32 -0.03
C CYS A 14 0.34 -13.65 -0.38
N GLN A 15 -0.47 -14.50 -1.01
CA GLN A 15 -0.01 -15.78 -1.50
C GLN A 15 0.70 -15.60 -2.83
N LYS A 16 0.14 -14.77 -3.71
CA LYS A 16 0.70 -14.46 -5.02
C LYS A 16 0.48 -13.01 -5.38
N PHE A 17 1.43 -12.45 -6.08
CA PHE A 17 1.34 -11.11 -6.63
C PHE A 17 1.79 -11.17 -8.08
N ARG A 18 0.95 -10.66 -8.98
CA ARG A 18 1.28 -10.63 -10.40
C ARG A 18 0.93 -9.26 -10.97
N ARG A 19 1.92 -8.63 -11.59
CA ARG A 19 1.73 -7.34 -12.22
C ARG A 19 2.04 -7.44 -13.70
N ASP A 20 1.01 -7.22 -14.53
CA ASP A 20 1.12 -7.17 -15.98
C ASP A 20 0.96 -5.73 -16.46
N SER A 21 1.16 -5.50 -17.77
CA SER A 21 1.02 -4.17 -18.33
C SER A 21 -0.41 -3.64 -18.25
N GLU A 22 -1.41 -4.50 -18.21
CA GLU A 22 -2.81 -4.10 -18.24
C GLU A 22 -3.47 -4.13 -16.86
N PHE A 23 -3.05 -5.03 -15.98
CA PHE A 23 -3.66 -5.13 -14.65
C PHE A 23 -2.70 -5.77 -13.66
N THR A 24 -3.04 -5.58 -12.39
CA THR A 24 -2.31 -6.17 -11.28
C THR A 24 -3.27 -7.00 -10.45
N ILE A 25 -2.88 -8.23 -10.13
CA ILE A 25 -3.69 -9.15 -9.33
C ILE A 25 -2.90 -9.57 -8.10
N VAL A 26 -3.54 -9.49 -6.93
CA VAL A 26 -3.02 -10.01 -5.68
C VAL A 26 -3.93 -11.14 -5.24
N THR A 27 -3.36 -12.29 -4.87
CA THR A 27 -4.11 -13.39 -4.30
C THR A 27 -3.84 -13.43 -2.80
N ASN A 28 -4.88 -13.30 -1.99
CA ASN A 28 -4.70 -13.34 -0.54
C ASN A 28 -4.55 -14.78 -0.04
N MET A 29 -4.33 -14.94 1.26
CA MET A 29 -4.07 -16.27 1.84
C MET A 29 -5.31 -17.17 1.82
N SER A 30 -6.48 -16.61 1.56
CA SER A 30 -7.74 -17.36 1.40
C SER A 30 -8.07 -17.65 -0.07
N ASN A 31 -7.10 -17.48 -0.97
CA ASN A 31 -7.24 -17.71 -2.42
C ASN A 31 -8.23 -16.78 -3.11
N LYS A 32 -8.50 -15.62 -2.52
CA LYS A 32 -9.33 -14.60 -3.18
C LYS A 32 -8.45 -13.66 -3.97
N PHE A 33 -8.97 -13.20 -5.11
CA PHE A 33 -8.27 -12.31 -6.00
C PHE A 33 -8.68 -10.87 -5.77
N LEU A 34 -7.71 -9.96 -5.81
CA LEU A 34 -7.96 -8.53 -5.73
C LEU A 34 -7.24 -7.85 -6.88
N TYR A 35 -7.99 -7.05 -7.63
CA TYR A 35 -7.40 -6.28 -8.74
C TYR A 35 -7.00 -4.91 -8.23
N LEU A 36 -5.78 -4.49 -8.58
CA LEU A 36 -5.25 -3.20 -8.15
C LEU A 36 -5.07 -2.28 -9.34
N ASN A 37 -5.44 -1.01 -9.17
CA ASN A 37 -5.09 0.01 -10.16
C ASN A 37 -3.60 0.36 -10.00
N ASN A 38 -3.08 1.24 -10.87
CA ASN A 38 -1.66 1.55 -10.87
C ASN A 38 -1.18 2.15 -9.55
N THR A 39 -1.93 3.07 -8.99
CA THR A 39 -1.56 3.69 -7.71
C THR A 39 -1.51 2.67 -6.58
N ALA A 40 -2.54 1.81 -6.50
CA ALA A 40 -2.59 0.77 -5.49
C ALA A 40 -1.47 -0.25 -5.69
N ALA A 41 -1.17 -0.61 -6.95
CA ALA A 41 -0.09 -1.53 -7.25
C ALA A 41 1.27 -0.97 -6.83
N ASP A 42 1.52 0.31 -7.15
CA ASP A 42 2.76 0.97 -6.75
C ASP A 42 2.88 1.02 -5.23
N PHE A 43 1.78 1.36 -4.55
CA PHE A 43 1.77 1.37 -3.09
C PHE A 43 2.09 -0.03 -2.54
N PHE A 44 1.46 -1.06 -3.09
CA PHE A 44 1.65 -2.42 -2.61
C PHE A 44 3.10 -2.87 -2.76
N GLU A 45 3.74 -2.54 -3.88
CA GLU A 45 5.14 -2.90 -4.10
C GLU A 45 6.08 -2.24 -3.09
N LEU A 46 5.74 -1.06 -2.60
CA LEU A 46 6.54 -0.34 -1.63
C LEU A 46 6.29 -0.79 -0.19
N CYS A 47 5.33 -1.69 0.02
CA CYS A 47 5.03 -2.25 1.34
C CYS A 47 5.98 -3.41 1.65
N ASN A 48 7.24 -3.08 1.86
CA ASN A 48 8.31 -4.07 1.99
C ASN A 48 8.81 -4.27 3.43
N GLY A 49 8.11 -3.70 4.40
CA GLY A 49 8.51 -3.80 5.79
C GLY A 49 9.62 -2.84 6.21
N LYS A 50 10.09 -1.99 5.31
CA LYS A 50 11.15 -1.01 5.57
C LYS A 50 10.68 0.42 5.46
N ASN A 51 9.72 0.69 4.57
CA ASN A 51 9.17 2.02 4.37
C ASN A 51 8.01 2.27 5.32
N THR A 52 7.96 3.48 5.91
CA THR A 52 6.73 3.93 6.56
C THR A 52 5.74 4.35 5.49
N VAL A 53 4.48 4.52 5.89
CA VAL A 53 3.45 5.02 4.98
C VAL A 53 3.86 6.40 4.44
N ASP A 54 4.46 7.24 5.29
CA ASP A 54 4.93 8.55 4.86
C ASP A 54 6.06 8.46 3.84
N ASP A 55 6.98 7.50 4.01
CA ASP A 55 8.03 7.25 3.02
C ASP A 55 7.44 6.90 1.66
N ILE A 56 6.40 6.06 1.67
CA ILE A 56 5.73 5.65 0.45
C ILE A 56 5.02 6.84 -0.21
N LEU A 57 4.38 7.69 0.59
CA LEU A 57 3.78 8.91 0.07
C LEU A 57 4.81 9.76 -0.66
N CYS A 58 5.97 9.96 -0.06
CA CYS A 58 7.04 10.76 -0.67
C CYS A 58 7.50 10.15 -1.99
N CYS A 59 7.62 8.82 -2.05
CA CYS A 59 7.99 8.14 -3.28
C CYS A 59 6.95 8.33 -4.37
N LEU A 60 5.67 8.18 -4.02
CA LEU A 60 4.60 8.30 -4.99
C LEU A 60 4.40 9.74 -5.47
N LEU A 61 4.64 10.72 -4.61
CA LEU A 61 4.55 12.13 -5.00
C LEU A 61 5.59 12.51 -6.07
N LYS A 62 6.69 11.79 -6.13
CA LYS A 62 7.70 12.01 -7.17
C LYS A 62 7.27 11.49 -8.53
N GLU A 63 6.40 10.50 -8.55
CA GLU A 63 5.94 9.85 -9.79
C GLU A 63 4.61 10.40 -10.29
N TYR A 64 3.74 10.82 -9.39
CA TYR A 64 2.40 11.28 -9.73
C TYR A 64 2.29 12.78 -9.53
N ASP A 65 1.80 13.46 -10.55
CA ASP A 65 1.59 14.91 -10.49
C ASP A 65 0.21 15.21 -9.88
N VAL A 66 0.12 15.01 -8.57
CA VAL A 66 -1.14 15.23 -7.83
C VAL A 66 -0.84 15.97 -6.53
N ASP A 67 -1.89 16.59 -5.99
CA ASP A 67 -1.82 17.23 -4.68
C ASP A 67 -1.58 16.19 -3.60
N SER A 68 -0.71 16.50 -2.64
CA SER A 68 -0.39 15.59 -1.54
C SER A 68 -1.63 15.21 -0.73
N THR A 69 -2.57 16.14 -0.54
CA THR A 69 -3.81 15.87 0.19
C THR A 69 -4.65 14.81 -0.53
N VAL A 70 -4.74 14.90 -1.85
CA VAL A 70 -5.46 13.92 -2.66
C VAL A 70 -4.81 12.55 -2.53
N LEU A 71 -3.49 12.51 -2.65
CA LEU A 71 -2.77 11.24 -2.57
C LEU A 71 -2.85 10.63 -1.18
N LYS A 72 -2.81 11.45 -0.12
CA LYS A 72 -2.97 10.95 1.25
C LYS A 72 -4.33 10.26 1.44
N ASN A 73 -5.39 10.87 0.92
CA ASN A 73 -6.73 10.29 1.00
C ASN A 73 -6.80 8.98 0.23
N ASP A 74 -6.18 8.93 -0.95
CA ASP A 74 -6.13 7.72 -1.75
C ASP A 74 -5.39 6.60 -1.01
N ILE A 75 -4.27 6.93 -0.37
CA ILE A 75 -3.47 5.95 0.38
C ILE A 75 -4.27 5.40 1.56
N ILE A 76 -4.98 6.26 2.28
CA ILE A 76 -5.82 5.80 3.41
C ILE A 76 -6.87 4.81 2.90
N THR A 77 -7.52 5.12 1.78
CA THR A 77 -8.51 4.23 1.19
C THR A 77 -7.87 2.90 0.76
N ILE A 78 -6.71 2.96 0.14
CA ILE A 78 -5.97 1.76 -0.28
C ILE A 78 -5.61 0.90 0.93
N ILE A 79 -5.11 1.51 2.01
CA ILE A 79 -4.75 0.78 3.23
C ILE A 79 -5.97 0.07 3.80
N ARG A 80 -7.11 0.75 3.86
CA ARG A 80 -8.33 0.15 4.38
C ARG A 80 -8.79 -1.03 3.53
N ASP A 81 -8.75 -0.88 2.20
CA ASP A 81 -9.10 -1.95 1.28
C ASP A 81 -8.16 -3.14 1.44
N PHE A 82 -6.87 -2.89 1.56
CA PHE A 82 -5.88 -3.94 1.71
C PHE A 82 -6.06 -4.68 3.04
N GLN A 83 -6.35 -3.96 4.11
CA GLN A 83 -6.61 -4.59 5.41
C GLN A 83 -7.90 -5.40 5.37
N TRP A 84 -8.94 -4.88 4.73
CA TRP A 84 -10.21 -5.59 4.59
C TRP A 84 -10.04 -6.90 3.82
N ASN A 85 -9.16 -6.89 2.82
CA ASN A 85 -8.89 -8.08 2.00
C ASN A 85 -7.73 -8.92 2.54
N HIS A 86 -7.19 -8.57 3.70
CA HIS A 86 -6.15 -9.33 4.40
C HIS A 86 -4.86 -9.49 3.58
N ILE A 87 -4.47 -8.47 2.83
CA ILE A 87 -3.22 -8.49 2.07
C ILE A 87 -2.17 -7.53 2.63
N LEU A 88 -2.49 -6.85 3.72
CA LEU A 88 -1.59 -5.87 4.32
C LEU A 88 -1.61 -5.98 5.83
N SER A 89 -0.45 -5.91 6.43
CA SER A 89 -0.27 -5.77 7.87
C SER A 89 0.44 -4.46 8.14
N LEU A 90 0.02 -3.76 9.19
CA LEU A 90 0.69 -2.54 9.63
C LEU A 90 1.38 -2.81 10.95
N SER A 91 2.62 -2.39 11.06
CA SER A 91 3.35 -2.49 12.31
C SER A 91 3.93 -1.13 12.69
N LYS A 92 4.21 -0.96 13.97
CA LYS A 92 4.86 0.25 14.44
C LYS A 92 6.35 0.18 14.12
N ARG A 93 6.91 1.35 13.77
CA ARG A 93 8.34 1.45 13.58
C ARG A 93 9.04 1.25 14.92
N THR A 94 9.95 0.29 14.97
CA THR A 94 10.72 0.05 16.16
C THR A 94 12.00 0.88 16.11
N LEU A 95 12.18 1.74 17.09
CA LEU A 95 13.43 2.49 17.25
C LEU A 95 14.31 1.75 18.25
N LYS A 96 15.52 1.52 17.85
CA LYS A 96 16.51 0.92 18.74
C LYS A 96 17.69 1.85 18.89
#